data_09bdf6ce1fd7c80b8382d27d51a39583
#
_entry.id   09bdf6ce1fd7c80b8382d27d51a39583
#
_cell.length_a   1.000
_cell.length_b   1.000
_cell.length_c   1.000
_cell.angle_alpha   90.00
_cell.angle_beta   90.00
_cell.angle_gamma   90.00
#
_symmetry.space_group_name_H-M   'P 1'
#
loop_
_entity.id
_entity.type
_entity.pdbx_description
1 polymer ?
#
loop_
_entity_poly.entity_id
_entity_poly.type
_entity_poly.pdbx_seq_one_letter_code
_entity_poly.pdbx_strand_id
1 'polypeptide(L)'
;MSGNIKVLAIDDEADFCYFVKKNLMQSGMFDVIIATNGAEGIKMAESEKPDIILLDLFMPDMPGEDVAAALGEKASTAKIPILYVTALATNEDVIEGEENKIGNNYILPKPVRTKKLIETIVKILGEY
;
A
#
# COMPACT_ATOMS: atom_id res chain seq x y z
N MET A 1 3.60 24.73 2.46
CA MET A 1 2.87 23.48 2.58
C MET A 1 3.49 22.42 1.69
N SER A 2 3.73 21.29 2.26
CA SER A 2 4.22 20.18 1.47
C SER A 2 3.13 19.64 0.56
N GLY A 3 3.43 19.42 -0.71
CA GLY A 3 2.54 18.76 -1.62
C GLY A 3 2.77 17.26 -1.72
N ASN A 4 3.67 16.70 -0.91
CA ASN A 4 4.03 15.30 -1.05
C ASN A 4 2.93 14.38 -0.52
N ILE A 5 2.74 13.27 -1.24
CA ILE A 5 1.84 12.20 -0.87
C ILE A 5 2.57 11.31 0.14
N LYS A 6 1.97 11.10 1.30
CA LYS A 6 2.57 10.27 2.35
C LYS A 6 2.10 8.83 2.20
N VAL A 7 3.04 7.91 1.99
CA VAL A 7 2.77 6.50 1.77
C VAL A 7 3.30 5.68 2.95
N LEU A 8 2.48 4.78 3.48
CA LEU A 8 2.92 3.79 4.46
C LEU A 8 2.97 2.44 3.75
N ALA A 9 4.16 1.83 3.69
CA ALA A 9 4.33 0.49 3.14
C ALA A 9 4.40 -0.52 4.28
N ILE A 10 3.48 -1.46 4.30
CA ILE A 10 3.43 -2.53 5.31
C ILE A 10 3.71 -3.84 4.62
N ASP A 11 4.88 -4.42 4.85
CA ASP A 11 5.33 -5.62 4.18
C ASP A 11 6.51 -6.21 4.95
N ASP A 12 6.49 -7.51 5.22
CA ASP A 12 7.56 -8.15 5.97
C ASP A 12 8.85 -8.30 5.17
N GLU A 13 8.80 -8.12 3.85
CA GLU A 13 10.00 -8.13 3.01
C GLU A 13 10.67 -6.76 3.04
N ALA A 14 11.68 -6.62 3.91
CA ALA A 14 12.37 -5.35 4.08
C ALA A 14 12.98 -4.83 2.77
N ASP A 15 13.50 -5.72 1.93
CA ASP A 15 14.09 -5.33 0.64
C ASP A 15 13.05 -4.70 -0.27
N PHE A 16 11.84 -5.25 -0.30
CA PHE A 16 10.76 -4.68 -1.09
C PHE A 16 10.37 -3.29 -0.57
N CYS A 17 10.24 -3.14 0.74
CA CYS A 17 9.93 -1.85 1.35
C CYS A 17 10.98 -0.80 1.01
N TYR A 18 12.26 -1.18 1.09
CA TYR A 18 13.36 -0.28 0.77
C TYR A 18 13.33 0.14 -0.70
N PHE A 19 13.08 -0.81 -1.59
CA PHE A 19 12.93 -0.56 -3.02
C PHE A 19 11.81 0.44 -3.30
N VAL A 20 10.65 0.22 -2.71
CA VAL A 20 9.49 1.10 -2.88
C VAL A 20 9.82 2.51 -2.37
N LYS A 21 10.38 2.59 -1.16
CA LYS A 21 10.73 3.88 -0.56
C LYS A 21 11.69 4.66 -1.46
N LYS A 22 12.77 4.01 -1.87
CA LYS A 22 13.79 4.64 -2.70
C LYS A 22 13.21 5.16 -4.01
N ASN A 23 12.46 4.32 -4.71
CA ASN A 23 11.97 4.68 -6.02
C ASN A 23 10.84 5.72 -5.98
N LEU A 24 9.94 5.61 -5.01
CA LEU A 24 8.88 6.62 -4.88
C LEU A 24 9.45 7.96 -4.46
N MET A 25 10.41 7.97 -3.53
CA MET A 25 11.00 9.23 -3.09
C MET A 25 11.83 9.91 -4.18
N GLN A 26 12.44 9.14 -5.07
CA GLN A 26 13.18 9.71 -6.19
C GLN A 26 12.29 10.50 -7.16
N SER A 27 11.01 10.18 -7.21
CA SER A 27 10.09 10.92 -8.06
C SER A 27 9.85 12.34 -7.58
N GLY A 28 10.15 12.62 -6.31
CA GLY A 28 9.92 13.93 -5.69
C GLY A 28 8.48 14.17 -5.26
N MET A 29 7.58 13.20 -5.48
CA MET A 29 6.15 13.35 -5.19
C MET A 29 5.73 12.70 -3.89
N PHE A 30 6.57 11.85 -3.30
CA PHE A 30 6.15 10.99 -2.19
C PHE A 30 7.11 11.07 -1.02
N ASP A 31 6.53 10.97 0.18
CA ASP A 31 7.26 10.66 1.41
C ASP A 31 6.82 9.25 1.81
N VAL A 32 7.76 8.36 2.09
CA VAL A 32 7.45 6.96 2.35
C VAL A 32 7.96 6.54 3.72
N ILE A 33 7.06 5.93 4.51
CA ILE A 33 7.42 5.31 5.78
C ILE A 33 7.13 3.81 5.67
N ILE A 34 7.83 3.03 6.47
CA ILE A 34 7.83 1.57 6.35
C ILE A 34 7.49 0.91 7.67
N ALA A 35 6.64 -0.12 7.63
CA ALA A 35 6.42 -1.04 8.72
C ALA A 35 6.64 -2.45 8.20
N THR A 36 7.36 -3.29 8.95
CA THR A 36 7.69 -4.64 8.51
C THR A 36 6.84 -5.73 9.16
N ASN A 37 5.82 -5.33 9.90
CA ASN A 37 4.81 -6.27 10.40
C ASN A 37 3.47 -5.56 10.57
N GLY A 38 2.42 -6.35 10.72
CA GLY A 38 1.07 -5.81 10.76
C GLY A 38 0.79 -4.94 11.96
N ALA A 39 1.24 -5.35 13.15
CA ALA A 39 1.00 -4.58 14.38
C ALA A 39 1.65 -3.22 14.32
N GLU A 40 2.90 -3.15 13.86
CA GLU A 40 3.60 -1.88 13.67
C GLU A 40 2.90 -1.02 12.63
N GLY A 41 2.46 -1.64 11.53
CA GLY A 41 1.75 -0.93 10.46
C GLY A 41 0.48 -0.25 10.95
N ILE A 42 -0.31 -0.94 11.77
CA ILE A 42 -1.52 -0.39 12.34
C ILE A 42 -1.19 0.82 13.22
N LYS A 43 -0.18 0.70 14.09
CA LYS A 43 0.24 1.81 14.94
C LYS A 43 0.72 3.01 14.13
N MET A 44 1.49 2.77 13.09
CA MET A 44 2.00 3.85 12.25
C MET A 44 0.89 4.53 11.47
N ALA A 45 -0.10 3.77 11.00
CA ALA A 45 -1.24 4.36 10.32
C ALA A 45 -2.00 5.31 11.23
N GLU A 46 -2.16 4.95 12.51
CA GLU A 46 -2.85 5.79 13.48
C GLU A 46 -2.06 7.05 13.81
N SER A 47 -0.74 6.94 14.00
CA SER A 47 0.08 8.05 14.42
C SER A 47 0.51 8.96 13.27
N GLU A 48 0.81 8.39 12.12
CA GLU A 48 1.36 9.13 10.98
C GLU A 48 0.32 9.60 9.98
N LYS A 49 -0.85 9.02 9.99
CA LYS A 49 -1.98 9.38 9.11
C LYS A 49 -1.56 9.48 7.64
N PRO A 50 -1.08 8.37 7.05
CA PRO A 50 -0.67 8.41 5.65
C PRO A 50 -1.85 8.67 4.72
N ASP A 51 -1.54 9.12 3.52
CA ASP A 51 -2.55 9.32 2.48
C ASP A 51 -2.99 8.02 1.84
N ILE A 52 -2.10 7.04 1.82
CA ILE A 52 -2.37 5.72 1.26
C ILE A 52 -1.49 4.68 1.93
N ILE A 53 -1.98 3.46 2.03
CA ILE A 53 -1.25 2.32 2.59
C ILE A 53 -1.02 1.29 1.49
N LEU A 54 0.24 0.89 1.30
CA LEU A 54 0.59 -0.27 0.48
C LEU A 54 0.69 -1.45 1.43
N LEU A 55 -0.02 -2.54 1.15
CA LEU A 55 -0.18 -3.62 2.11
C LEU A 55 -0.02 -4.98 1.45
N ASP A 56 0.90 -5.80 1.96
CA ASP A 56 1.04 -7.17 1.50
C ASP A 56 -0.05 -8.04 2.16
N LEU A 57 -0.58 -8.99 1.40
CA LEU A 57 -1.61 -9.91 1.90
C LEU A 57 -1.04 -10.99 2.81
N PHE A 58 0.22 -11.37 2.61
CA PHE A 58 0.79 -12.52 3.29
C PHE A 58 2.00 -12.14 4.13
N MET A 59 1.75 -11.96 5.42
CA MET A 59 2.79 -11.67 6.40
C MET A 59 2.69 -12.68 7.54
N PRO A 60 3.85 -13.12 8.09
CA PRO A 60 3.84 -14.18 9.12
C PRO A 60 3.08 -13.83 10.40
N ASP A 61 3.11 -12.56 10.81
CA ASP A 61 2.49 -12.15 12.07
C ASP A 61 0.99 -11.90 11.94
N MET A 62 0.56 -11.40 10.78
CA MET A 62 -0.84 -11.04 10.59
C MET A 62 -1.14 -10.93 9.11
N PRO A 63 -2.15 -11.67 8.60
CA PRO A 63 -2.54 -11.52 7.19
C PRO A 63 -2.94 -10.09 6.87
N GLY A 64 -2.64 -9.64 5.64
CA GLY A 64 -2.98 -8.28 5.23
C GLY A 64 -4.45 -7.95 5.37
N GLU A 65 -5.34 -8.94 5.13
CA GLU A 65 -6.78 -8.71 5.28
C GLU A 65 -7.15 -8.41 6.72
N ASP A 66 -6.44 -8.98 7.70
CA ASP A 66 -6.68 -8.70 9.11
C ASP A 66 -6.18 -7.30 9.47
N VAL A 67 -5.06 -6.86 8.88
CA VAL A 67 -4.59 -5.48 9.03
C VAL A 67 -5.63 -4.52 8.49
N ALA A 68 -6.14 -4.78 7.30
CA ALA A 68 -7.17 -3.95 6.68
C ALA A 68 -8.43 -3.88 7.54
N ALA A 69 -8.85 -5.02 8.11
CA ALA A 69 -10.02 -5.05 8.99
C ALA A 69 -9.81 -4.20 10.23
N ALA A 70 -8.63 -4.31 10.86
CA ALA A 70 -8.30 -3.51 12.05
C ALA A 70 -8.29 -2.02 11.74
N LEU A 71 -7.74 -1.63 10.60
CA LEU A 71 -7.73 -0.23 10.17
C LEU A 71 -9.15 0.29 9.93
N GLY A 72 -10.02 -0.56 9.40
CA GLY A 72 -11.41 -0.20 9.12
C GLY A 72 -12.26 -0.01 10.37
N GLU A 73 -11.83 -0.57 11.50
CA GLU A 73 -12.57 -0.47 12.76
C GLU A 73 -12.38 0.86 13.48
N LYS A 74 -11.36 1.64 13.11
CA LYS A 74 -11.04 2.89 13.79
C LYS A 74 -11.35 4.08 12.90
N ALA A 75 -12.04 5.07 13.44
CA ALA A 75 -12.41 6.27 12.70
C ALA A 75 -11.17 6.99 12.12
N SER A 76 -10.05 6.96 12.86
CA SER A 76 -8.82 7.64 12.44
C SER A 76 -8.15 7.02 11.20
N THR A 77 -8.43 5.74 10.92
CA THR A 77 -7.77 5.02 9.82
C THR A 77 -8.74 4.44 8.80
N ALA A 78 -10.04 4.41 9.09
CA ALA A 78 -11.03 3.72 8.27
C ALA A 78 -11.12 4.23 6.84
N LYS A 79 -10.81 5.50 6.62
CA LYS A 79 -10.93 6.12 5.30
C LYS A 79 -9.62 6.17 4.52
N ILE A 80 -8.52 5.70 5.10
CA ILE A 80 -7.24 5.67 4.40
C ILE A 80 -7.32 4.60 3.31
N PRO A 81 -7.11 4.94 2.04
CA PRO A 81 -7.16 3.94 0.97
C PRO A 81 -6.02 2.93 1.10
N ILE A 82 -6.31 1.70 0.73
CA ILE A 82 -5.35 0.60 0.77
C ILE A 82 -5.14 0.07 -0.64
N LEU A 83 -3.88 -0.09 -1.02
CA LEU A 83 -3.47 -0.75 -2.25
C LEU A 83 -2.70 -2.00 -1.85
N TYR A 84 -3.24 -3.17 -2.19
CA TYR A 84 -2.54 -4.43 -1.95
C TYR A 84 -1.44 -4.63 -2.98
N VAL A 85 -0.26 -5.03 -2.53
CA VAL A 85 0.86 -5.38 -3.41
C VAL A 85 1.40 -6.71 -2.91
N THR A 86 1.23 -7.77 -3.68
CA THR A 86 1.49 -9.12 -3.20
C THR A 86 2.04 -10.05 -4.28
N ALA A 87 2.89 -11.00 -3.86
CA ALA A 87 3.45 -12.00 -4.75
C ALA A 87 2.42 -13.05 -5.20
N LEU A 88 1.28 -13.15 -4.52
CA LEU A 88 0.24 -14.12 -4.86
C LEU A 88 -0.65 -13.67 -6.01
N ALA A 89 -0.69 -12.38 -6.32
CA ALA A 89 -1.31 -11.92 -7.54
C ALA A 89 -0.29 -12.15 -8.67
N THR A 90 -0.71 -12.81 -9.74
CA THR A 90 0.18 -13.05 -10.87
C THR A 90 -0.26 -12.19 -12.04
N ASN A 91 0.61 -12.08 -13.05
CA ASN A 91 0.24 -11.37 -14.28
C ASN A 91 -0.93 -12.06 -14.99
N GLU A 92 -1.16 -13.34 -14.72
CA GLU A 92 -2.30 -14.07 -15.26
C GLU A 92 -3.61 -13.66 -14.60
N ASP A 93 -3.53 -13.19 -13.36
CA ASP A 93 -4.71 -12.71 -12.64
C ASP A 93 -5.06 -11.27 -13.02
N VAL A 94 -4.18 -10.60 -13.75
CA VAL A 94 -4.36 -9.22 -14.18
C VAL A 94 -4.77 -9.23 -15.65
N ILE A 95 -6.01 -8.90 -15.90
CA ILE A 95 -6.53 -8.81 -17.27
C ILE A 95 -6.17 -7.42 -17.79
N GLU A 96 -5.54 -7.39 -18.98
CA GLU A 96 -5.15 -6.12 -19.58
C GLU A 96 -6.36 -5.21 -19.77
N GLY A 97 -6.26 -3.99 -19.32
CA GLY A 97 -7.35 -3.01 -19.42
C GLY A 97 -8.35 -3.09 -18.28
N GLU A 98 -8.26 -4.12 -17.43
CA GLU A 98 -9.09 -4.24 -16.24
C GLU A 98 -8.22 -4.18 -15.01
N GLU A 99 -8.83 -3.77 -13.89
CA GLU A 99 -8.11 -3.66 -12.64
C GLU A 99 -8.62 -4.68 -11.64
N ASN A 100 -7.68 -5.39 -11.03
CA ASN A 100 -8.01 -6.38 -10.03
C ASN A 100 -8.24 -5.72 -8.69
N LYS A 101 -9.24 -6.20 -7.98
CA LYS A 101 -9.61 -5.68 -6.66
C LYS A 101 -9.90 -6.81 -5.70
N ILE A 102 -9.60 -6.57 -4.43
CA ILE A 102 -10.08 -7.40 -3.33
C ILE A 102 -11.05 -6.51 -2.56
N GLY A 103 -12.33 -6.86 -2.58
CA GLY A 103 -13.36 -5.96 -2.09
C GLY A 103 -13.37 -4.69 -2.90
N ASN A 104 -13.17 -3.55 -2.24
CA ASN A 104 -13.09 -2.24 -2.91
C ASN A 104 -11.65 -1.77 -3.12
N ASN A 105 -10.66 -2.61 -2.80
CA ASN A 105 -9.26 -2.21 -2.84
C ASN A 105 -8.56 -2.83 -4.05
N TYR A 106 -7.79 -2.01 -4.76
CA TYR A 106 -6.98 -2.47 -5.87
C TYR A 106 -5.85 -3.38 -5.39
N ILE A 107 -5.42 -4.26 -6.27
CA ILE A 107 -4.31 -5.18 -6.00
C ILE A 107 -3.32 -5.16 -7.18
N LEU A 108 -2.03 -5.10 -6.86
CA LEU A 108 -0.96 -5.20 -7.85
C LEU A 108 -0.07 -6.40 -7.53
N PRO A 109 0.38 -7.13 -8.56
CA PRO A 109 1.30 -8.24 -8.36
C PRO A 109 2.73 -7.76 -8.15
N LYS A 110 3.51 -8.50 -7.36
CA LYS A 110 4.96 -8.33 -7.30
C LYS A 110 5.62 -9.20 -8.37
N PRO A 111 6.71 -8.75 -8.97
CA PRO A 111 7.33 -7.43 -8.82
C PRO A 111 6.50 -6.36 -9.51
N VAL A 112 6.44 -5.17 -8.91
CA VAL A 112 5.70 -4.06 -9.47
C VAL A 112 6.67 -3.00 -10.00
N ARG A 113 6.40 -2.49 -11.21
CA ARG A 113 7.19 -1.42 -11.78
C ARG A 113 6.82 -0.11 -11.11
N THR A 114 7.82 0.72 -10.83
CA THR A 114 7.60 2.00 -10.16
C THR A 114 6.58 2.87 -10.89
N LYS A 115 6.65 2.91 -12.21
CA LYS A 115 5.69 3.69 -13.02
C LYS A 115 4.25 3.21 -12.77
N LYS A 116 4.03 1.90 -12.79
CA LYS A 116 2.69 1.33 -12.56
C LYS A 116 2.21 1.61 -11.14
N LEU A 117 3.12 1.52 -10.16
CA LEU A 117 2.80 1.80 -8.78
C LEU A 117 2.37 3.26 -8.61
N ILE A 118 3.13 4.19 -9.18
CA ILE A 118 2.80 5.62 -9.12
C ILE A 118 1.45 5.89 -9.78
N GLU A 119 1.22 5.36 -10.97
CA GLU A 119 -0.02 5.55 -11.70
C GLU A 119 -1.22 5.06 -10.88
N THR A 120 -1.06 3.90 -10.25
CA THR A 120 -2.14 3.31 -9.45
C THR A 120 -2.42 4.12 -8.20
N ILE A 121 -1.37 4.57 -7.51
CA ILE A 121 -1.53 5.43 -6.32
C ILE A 121 -2.27 6.72 -6.69
N VAL A 122 -1.85 7.38 -7.75
CA VAL A 122 -2.47 8.63 -8.19
C VAL A 122 -3.92 8.40 -8.57
N LYS A 123 -4.21 7.30 -9.25
CA LYS A 123 -5.58 6.94 -9.61
C LYS A 123 -6.46 6.75 -8.38
N ILE A 124 -5.97 5.98 -7.41
CA ILE A 124 -6.72 5.71 -6.18
C ILE A 124 -7.01 7.03 -5.44
N LEU A 125 -6.01 7.88 -5.27
CA LEU A 125 -6.19 9.14 -4.56
C LEU A 125 -7.13 10.09 -5.30
N GLY A 126 -7.17 10.00 -6.62
CA GLY A 126 -8.11 10.78 -7.43
C GLY A 126 -9.56 10.34 -7.28
N GLU A 127 -9.79 9.12 -6.78
CA GLU A 127 -11.14 8.57 -6.54
C GLU A 127 -11.66 8.91 -5.14
N TYR A 128 -10.83 9.47 -4.30
CA TYR A 128 -11.19 9.84 -2.91
C TYR A 128 -11.36 11.38 -2.79
#